data_859e45dd0dc9db10327054e3f44809ab
#
_entry.id   859e45dd0dc9db10327054e3f44809ab
#
_cell.length_a   1.000
_cell.length_b   1.000
_cell.length_c   1.000
_cell.angle_alpha   90.00
_cell.angle_beta   90.00
_cell.angle_gamma   90.00
#
_symmetry.space_group_name_H-M   'P 1'
#
loop_
_entity.id
_entity.type
_entity.pdbx_description
1 polymer ?
#
loop_
_entity_poly.entity_id
_entity_poly.type
_entity_poly.pdbx_seq_one_letter_code
_entity_poly.pdbx_strand_id
1 'polypeptide(L)' 'MLQYKINILEALKARGYTTYKIRKDKLIGEAQMQKLRTSEIISKDTLNTLCRLLNCQPGDILEYIPDELS' A
#
# COMPACT_ATOMS: atom_id res chain seq x y z
N MET A 1 -4.95 -16.22 3.06
CA MET A 1 -5.48 -14.85 2.96
C MET A 1 -4.39 -13.88 2.51
N LEU A 2 -4.79 -12.83 1.82
CA LEU A 2 -3.85 -11.80 1.40
C LEU A 2 -3.56 -10.84 2.54
N GLN A 3 -2.31 -10.43 2.68
CA GLN A 3 -1.91 -9.44 3.68
C GLN A 3 -0.74 -8.62 3.15
N TYR A 4 -0.49 -7.48 3.79
CA TYR A 4 0.66 -6.66 3.44
C TYR A 4 1.94 -7.28 3.99
N LYS A 5 2.95 -7.29 3.15
CA LYS A 5 4.28 -7.78 3.50
C LYS A 5 5.08 -6.74 4.27
N ILE A 6 4.79 -5.46 4.00
CA ILE A 6 5.51 -4.33 4.57
C ILE A 6 4.50 -3.32 5.09
N ASN A 7 4.97 -2.38 5.93
CA ASN A 7 4.15 -1.26 6.33
C ASN A 7 4.20 -0.22 5.20
N ILE A 8 3.10 -0.12 4.45
CA ILE A 8 3.04 0.72 3.25
C ILE A 8 3.27 2.21 3.57
N LEU A 9 2.63 2.71 4.62
CA LEU A 9 2.76 4.13 4.97
C LEU A 9 4.19 4.47 5.39
N GLU A 10 4.84 3.59 6.12
CA GLU A 10 6.24 3.76 6.50
C GLU A 10 7.16 3.69 5.29
N ALA A 11 6.91 2.76 4.36
CA ALA A 11 7.69 2.64 3.14
C ALA A 11 7.57 3.89 2.27
N LEU A 12 6.35 4.44 2.15
CA LEU A 12 6.12 5.67 1.42
C LEU A 12 6.83 6.85 2.07
N LYS A 13 6.73 6.95 3.39
CA LYS A 13 7.38 8.02 4.15
C LYS A 13 8.89 7.97 3.97
N ALA A 14 9.48 6.78 3.98
CA ALA A 14 10.91 6.60 3.79
C ALA A 14 11.38 7.11 2.43
N ARG A 15 10.48 7.18 1.45
CA ARG A 15 10.78 7.70 0.12
C ARG A 15 10.34 9.15 -0.07
N GLY A 16 9.94 9.82 1.01
CA GLY A 16 9.52 11.21 0.96
C GLY A 16 8.04 11.40 0.65
N TYR A 17 7.26 10.34 0.56
CA TYR A 17 5.82 10.44 0.31
C TYR A 17 5.08 10.40 1.64
N THR A 18 5.01 11.56 2.31
CA THR A 18 4.25 11.68 3.55
C THR A 18 2.75 11.68 3.24
N THR A 19 1.93 11.43 4.27
CA THR A 19 0.48 11.47 4.13
C THR A 19 0.03 12.83 3.58
N TYR A 20 0.65 13.91 4.07
CA TYR A 20 0.36 15.26 3.59
C TYR A 20 0.63 15.40 2.10
N LYS A 21 1.80 14.95 1.65
CA LYS A 21 2.18 15.04 0.23
C LYS A 21 1.27 14.21 -0.66
N ILE A 22 0.94 13.00 -0.23
CA ILE A 22 0.06 12.11 -0.98
C ILE A 22 -1.31 12.75 -1.15
N ARG A 23 -1.83 13.37 -0.09
CA ARG A 23 -3.12 14.02 -0.11
C ARG A 23 -3.10 15.29 -0.97
N LYS A 24 -2.05 16.10 -0.80
CA LYS A 24 -1.87 17.35 -1.55
C LYS A 24 -1.80 17.10 -3.05
N ASP A 25 -1.01 16.12 -3.47
CA ASP A 25 -0.80 15.80 -4.89
C ASP A 25 -1.83 14.80 -5.42
N LYS A 26 -2.77 14.37 -4.58
CA LYS A 26 -3.84 13.44 -4.93
C LYS A 26 -3.31 12.15 -5.56
N LEU A 27 -2.20 11.65 -5.02
CA LEU A 27 -1.57 10.43 -5.51
C LEU A 27 -2.41 9.19 -5.23
N ILE A 28 -3.09 9.17 -4.07
CA ILE A 28 -3.93 8.06 -3.63
C ILE A 28 -5.22 8.67 -3.07
N GLY A 29 -6.37 8.12 -3.46
CA GLY A 29 -7.67 8.59 -2.98
C GLY A 29 -7.86 8.33 -1.49
N GLU A 30 -8.73 9.12 -0.85
CA GLU A 30 -8.99 9.00 0.59
C GLU A 30 -9.50 7.62 0.99
N ALA A 31 -10.38 7.02 0.18
CA ALA A 31 -10.91 5.68 0.47
C ALA A 31 -9.79 4.64 0.51
N GLN A 32 -8.83 4.75 -0.40
CA GLN A 32 -7.70 3.83 -0.45
C GLN A 32 -6.71 4.11 0.67
N MET A 33 -6.51 5.38 1.02
CA MET A 33 -5.68 5.75 2.18
C MET A 33 -6.25 5.15 3.46
N GLN A 34 -7.57 5.16 3.61
CA GLN A 34 -8.23 4.55 4.77
C GLN A 34 -7.95 3.05 4.81
N LYS A 35 -8.01 2.39 3.67
CA LYS A 35 -7.69 0.96 3.59
C LYS A 35 -6.25 0.67 4.01
N LEU A 36 -5.32 1.53 3.62
CA LEU A 36 -3.93 1.38 4.04
C LEU A 36 -3.78 1.53 5.56
N ARG A 37 -4.53 2.44 6.17
CA ARG A 37 -4.49 2.63 7.62
C ARG A 37 -5.05 1.44 8.40
N THR A 38 -6.07 0.78 7.84
CA THR A 38 -6.73 -0.35 8.50
C THR A 38 -6.22 -1.70 8.02
N SER A 39 -5.18 -1.70 7.20
CA SER A 39 -4.59 -2.92 6.61
C SER A 39 -5.54 -3.70 5.72
N GLU A 40 -6.56 -3.04 5.18
CA GLU A 40 -7.44 -3.63 4.17
C GLU A 40 -6.74 -3.61 2.82
N ILE A 41 -7.07 -4.58 1.96
CA ILE A 41 -6.45 -4.67 0.65
C ILE A 41 -6.98 -3.57 -0.28
N ILE A 42 -6.07 -2.86 -0.91
CA ILE A 42 -6.37 -1.75 -1.80
C ILE A 42 -6.76 -2.25 -3.20
N SER A 43 -7.31 -1.34 -4.02
CA SER A 43 -7.68 -1.65 -5.39
C SER A 43 -6.44 -1.87 -6.27
N LYS A 44 -6.67 -2.48 -7.44
CA LYS A 44 -5.63 -2.71 -8.43
C LYS A 44 -4.96 -1.41 -8.86
N ASP A 45 -5.75 -0.36 -9.08
CA ASP A 45 -5.21 0.94 -9.51
C ASP A 45 -4.30 1.54 -8.45
N THR A 46 -4.69 1.43 -7.18
CA THR A 46 -3.87 1.91 -6.07
C THR A 46 -2.60 1.07 -5.95
N LEU A 47 -2.71 -0.23 -6.16
CA LEU A 47 -1.54 -1.10 -6.14
C LEU A 47 -0.55 -0.71 -7.24
N ASN A 48 -1.05 -0.40 -8.44
CA ASN A 48 -0.20 0.10 -9.53
C ASN A 48 0.53 1.39 -9.11
N THR A 49 -0.20 2.30 -8.46
CA THR A 49 0.38 3.55 -7.98
C THR A 49 1.48 3.28 -6.95
N LEU A 50 1.22 2.39 -6.00
CA LEU A 50 2.21 2.04 -4.98
C LEU A 50 3.47 1.43 -5.59
N CYS A 51 3.31 0.53 -6.55
CA CYS A 51 4.45 -0.07 -7.23
C CYS A 51 5.30 0.99 -7.92
N ARG A 52 4.66 1.97 -8.53
CA ARG A 52 5.37 3.07 -9.19
C ARG A 52 6.08 3.96 -8.18
N LEU A 53 5.39 4.35 -7.11
CA LEU A 53 5.97 5.24 -6.09
C LEU A 53 7.10 4.57 -5.33
N LEU A 54 6.97 3.30 -5.03
CA LEU A 54 7.97 2.54 -4.28
C LEU A 54 9.00 1.86 -5.19
N ASN A 55 8.78 1.92 -6.51
CA ASN A 55 9.63 1.27 -7.49
C ASN A 55 9.85 -0.20 -7.17
N CYS A 56 8.75 -0.92 -7.01
CA CYS A 56 8.76 -2.33 -6.62
C CYS A 56 7.67 -3.11 -7.35
N GLN A 57 7.62 -4.41 -7.11
CA GLN A 57 6.64 -5.30 -7.68
C GLN A 57 5.51 -5.56 -6.68
N PRO A 58 4.31 -5.96 -7.14
CA PRO A 58 3.21 -6.29 -6.23
C PRO A 58 3.59 -7.34 -5.20
N GLY A 59 4.42 -8.30 -5.55
CA GLY A 59 4.89 -9.34 -4.63
C GLY A 59 5.79 -8.81 -3.52
N ASP A 60 6.30 -7.59 -3.65
CA ASP A 60 7.06 -6.93 -2.59
C ASP A 60 6.15 -6.26 -1.58
N ILE A 61 4.90 -6.05 -1.95
CA ILE A 61 3.91 -5.32 -1.13
C ILE A 61 2.94 -6.28 -0.45
N LEU A 62 2.45 -7.27 -1.19
CA LEU A 62 1.43 -8.21 -0.73
C LEU A 62 1.96 -9.64 -0.74
N GLU A 63 1.40 -10.46 0.15
CA GLU A 63 1.69 -11.89 0.17
C GLU A 63 0.42 -12.67 0.47
N TYR A 64 0.41 -13.93 0.07
CA TYR A 64 -0.68 -14.84 0.39
C TYR A 64 -0.22 -15.81 1.49
N ILE A 65 -1.00 -15.88 2.56
CA ILE A 65 -0.77 -16.82 3.64
C ILE A 65 -1.87 -17.88 3.57
N PRO A 66 -1.55 -19.15 3.38
CA PRO A 66 -2.56 -20.22 3.39
C PRO A 66 -3.31 -20.25 4.72
N ASP A 67 -4.64 -20.32 4.62
CA ASP A 67 -5.50 -20.29 5.82
C ASP A 67 -5.22 -21.46 6.77
N GLU A 68 -4.80 -22.59 6.25
CA GLU A 68 -4.49 -23.78 7.04
C GLU A 68 -3.25 -23.62 7.92
N LEU A 69 -2.46 -22.58 7.68
CA LEU A 69 -1.27 -22.29 8.50
C LEU A 69 -1.56 -21.30 9.61
N SER A 70 -2.76 -20.76 9.63
CA SER A 70 -3.13 -19.75 10.63
C SER A 70 -3.86 -20.33 11.81
#